data_f6c6aa223427490e0dc3cbe868fd5885
#
_entry.id   f6c6aa223427490e0dc3cbe868fd5885
#
_cell.length_a   1.000
_cell.length_b   1.000
_cell.length_c   1.000
_cell.angle_alpha   90.00
_cell.angle_beta   90.00
_cell.angle_gamma   90.00
#
_symmetry.space_group_name_H-M   'P 1'
#
loop_
_entity.id
_entity.type
_entity.pdbx_description
1 polymer ?
#
loop_
_entity_poly.entity_id
_entity_poly.type
_entity_poly.pdbx_seq_one_letter_code
_entity_poly.pdbx_strand_id
1 'polypeptide(L)'
;VQTCALPICHASGTLVNALLHPLTDLSGIGGELRPGIVHRLDRGTSGVMVVAKNDLAHHELARQFHDREVEKEYIALVWGVVQAGRRIDATIGRDPANRQKMSARAKHARSAVTRITRAFHMPAVTLCQVAIHTGRTHQIRVHLSAIGHPIVGDSLYGGVHRRVAGDIRAVQRLSRPFLHAARIAFTHPRDGRRMEFIAPLPADLESVLDELPGWKDRDDE
;
A
#
# COMPACT_ATOMS: atom_id res chain seq x y z
N VAL A 1 -13.15 -1.96 -6.72
CA VAL A 1 -13.97 -1.95 -5.50
C VAL A 1 -13.15 -1.31 -4.38
N GLN A 2 -13.53 -0.09 -3.99
CA GLN A 2 -12.90 0.58 -2.83
C GLN A 2 -13.48 -0.01 -1.54
N THR A 3 -13.00 -1.16 -1.14
CA THR A 3 -13.51 -1.84 0.06
C THR A 3 -12.56 -1.69 1.23
N CYS A 4 -13.10 -1.35 2.40
CA CYS A 4 -12.41 -1.60 3.66
C CYS A 4 -12.22 -3.11 3.80
N ALA A 5 -11.01 -3.58 4.07
CA ALA A 5 -10.73 -5.01 4.15
C ALA A 5 -11.43 -5.71 5.33
N LEU A 6 -11.94 -4.95 6.30
CA LEU A 6 -12.47 -5.50 7.55
C LEU A 6 -13.86 -4.95 7.89
N PRO A 7 -14.81 -5.79 8.34
CA PRO A 7 -16.17 -5.40 8.70
C PRO A 7 -16.29 -4.56 9.99
N ILE A 8 -15.20 -4.27 10.69
CA ILE A 8 -15.19 -3.50 11.94
C ILE A 8 -15.75 -2.08 11.77
N CYS A 9 -15.64 -1.51 10.55
CA CYS A 9 -16.12 -0.16 10.26
C CYS A 9 -17.36 -0.14 9.34
N HIS A 10 -17.69 -1.26 8.70
CA HIS A 10 -18.79 -1.39 7.74
C HIS A 10 -19.38 -2.79 7.83
N ALA A 11 -20.69 -2.88 8.04
CA ALA A 11 -21.40 -4.17 8.17
C ALA A 11 -21.46 -4.96 6.84
N SER A 12 -21.31 -4.28 5.70
CA SER A 12 -21.38 -4.87 4.36
C SER A 12 -20.45 -4.17 3.38
N GLY A 13 -20.25 -4.75 2.19
CA GLY A 13 -19.43 -4.19 1.12
C GLY A 13 -17.93 -4.22 1.40
N THR A 14 -17.47 -5.06 2.32
CA THR A 14 -16.03 -5.24 2.62
C THR A 14 -15.42 -6.34 1.75
N LEU A 15 -14.08 -6.39 1.69
CA LEU A 15 -13.37 -7.49 1.03
C LEU A 15 -13.76 -8.85 1.65
N VAL A 16 -13.93 -8.92 2.97
CA VAL A 16 -14.36 -10.14 3.66
C VAL A 16 -15.73 -10.59 3.14
N ASN A 17 -16.70 -9.69 2.99
CA ASN A 17 -18.00 -10.04 2.42
C ASN A 17 -17.86 -10.59 0.98
N ALA A 18 -17.00 -9.97 0.17
CA ALA A 18 -16.74 -10.44 -1.20
C ALA A 18 -16.05 -11.81 -1.24
N LEU A 19 -15.17 -12.12 -0.29
CA LEU A 19 -14.49 -13.40 -0.18
C LEU A 19 -15.41 -14.52 0.32
N LEU A 20 -16.29 -14.22 1.27
CA LEU A 20 -17.24 -15.19 1.82
C LEU A 20 -18.31 -15.65 0.82
N HIS A 21 -18.57 -14.86 -0.22
CA HIS A 21 -19.56 -15.21 -1.23
C HIS A 21 -19.11 -16.38 -2.14
N PRO A 22 -17.89 -16.38 -2.72
CA PRO A 22 -17.40 -17.47 -3.57
C PRO A 22 -16.60 -18.54 -2.84
N LEU A 23 -16.13 -18.29 -1.61
CA LEU A 23 -15.22 -19.18 -0.88
C LEU A 23 -15.89 -19.68 0.41
N THR A 24 -16.26 -20.95 0.41
CA THR A 24 -16.83 -21.64 1.57
C THR A 24 -15.78 -22.25 2.50
N ASP A 25 -14.51 -22.28 2.06
CA ASP A 25 -13.39 -22.97 2.70
C ASP A 25 -12.32 -22.01 3.25
N LEU A 26 -12.68 -20.77 3.56
CA LEU A 26 -11.77 -19.84 4.22
C LEU A 26 -11.41 -20.31 5.63
N SER A 27 -10.15 -20.11 6.04
CA SER A 27 -9.72 -20.37 7.41
C SER A 27 -10.61 -19.63 8.42
N GLY A 28 -11.14 -20.35 9.39
CA GLY A 28 -11.92 -19.80 10.50
C GLY A 28 -11.08 -19.03 11.54
N ILE A 29 -9.75 -19.07 11.43
CA ILE A 29 -8.85 -18.34 12.30
C ILE A 29 -9.04 -16.83 12.09
N GLY A 30 -9.22 -16.10 13.19
CA GLY A 30 -9.61 -14.69 13.16
C GLY A 30 -11.10 -14.44 13.35
N GLY A 31 -11.89 -15.52 13.51
CA GLY A 31 -13.33 -15.51 13.73
C GLY A 31 -14.13 -15.10 12.49
N GLU A 32 -15.44 -14.98 12.64
CA GLU A 32 -16.36 -14.60 11.55
C GLU A 32 -16.04 -13.25 10.88
N LEU A 33 -15.32 -12.37 11.59
CA LEU A 33 -15.00 -11.02 11.12
C LEU A 33 -13.76 -10.94 10.25
N ARG A 34 -12.90 -11.97 10.21
CA ARG A 34 -11.62 -11.92 9.47
C ARG A 34 -11.19 -13.27 8.90
N PRO A 35 -12.05 -14.06 8.30
CA PRO A 35 -11.70 -15.39 7.84
C PRO A 35 -10.57 -15.31 6.79
N GLY A 36 -9.48 -16.05 7.03
CA GLY A 36 -8.36 -16.14 6.12
C GLY A 36 -7.48 -14.88 5.95
N ILE A 37 -7.77 -13.78 6.63
CA ILE A 37 -7.05 -12.50 6.46
C ILE A 37 -5.78 -12.48 7.31
N VAL A 38 -4.61 -12.56 6.67
CA VAL A 38 -3.28 -12.54 7.31
C VAL A 38 -2.58 -11.17 7.24
N HIS A 39 -3.01 -10.30 6.34
CA HIS A 39 -2.53 -8.91 6.21
C HIS A 39 -3.62 -8.00 5.67
N ARG A 40 -3.27 -6.73 5.42
CA ARG A 40 -4.24 -5.74 4.94
C ARG A 40 -3.61 -4.73 3.99
N LEU A 41 -4.43 -4.15 3.14
CA LEU A 41 -4.17 -2.89 2.44
C LEU A 41 -5.00 -1.77 3.07
N ASP A 42 -4.54 -0.53 2.95
CA ASP A 42 -5.29 0.64 3.40
C ASP A 42 -6.43 0.94 2.42
N ARG A 43 -7.48 1.60 2.90
CA ARG A 43 -8.55 2.11 2.05
C ARG A 43 -7.97 3.01 0.96
N GLY A 44 -8.33 2.75 -0.29
CA GLY A 44 -7.82 3.45 -1.47
C GLY A 44 -6.47 2.95 -1.99
N THR A 45 -5.81 2.00 -1.31
CA THR A 45 -4.67 1.28 -1.86
C THR A 45 -5.16 0.09 -2.67
N SER A 46 -4.78 0.02 -3.94
CA SER A 46 -5.03 -1.12 -4.82
C SER A 46 -3.89 -2.15 -4.77
N GLY A 47 -4.04 -3.28 -5.43
CA GLY A 47 -2.98 -4.23 -5.66
C GLY A 47 -3.21 -5.62 -5.11
N VAL A 48 -2.13 -6.40 -5.08
CA VAL A 48 -2.14 -7.82 -4.71
C VAL A 48 -2.28 -8.02 -3.21
N MET A 49 -3.08 -9.02 -2.85
CA MET A 49 -3.31 -9.44 -1.48
C MET A 49 -3.41 -10.96 -1.41
N VAL A 50 -2.82 -11.58 -0.38
CA VAL A 50 -2.93 -13.01 -0.13
C VAL A 50 -3.94 -13.30 0.97
N VAL A 51 -4.74 -14.36 0.77
CA VAL A 51 -5.75 -14.84 1.71
C VAL A 51 -5.55 -16.34 1.95
N ALA A 52 -5.63 -16.78 3.18
CA ALA A 52 -5.50 -18.18 3.55
C ALA A 52 -6.84 -18.91 3.44
N LYS A 53 -6.88 -20.03 2.69
CA LYS A 53 -8.08 -20.86 2.52
C LYS A 53 -8.29 -21.90 3.64
N ASN A 54 -7.24 -22.23 4.38
CA ASN A 54 -7.30 -23.18 5.49
C ASN A 54 -6.38 -22.76 6.64
N ASP A 55 -6.54 -23.41 7.79
CA ASP A 55 -5.86 -23.02 9.02
C ASP A 55 -4.34 -23.21 8.95
N LEU A 56 -3.86 -24.26 8.30
CA LEU A 56 -2.42 -24.48 8.09
C LEU A 56 -1.81 -23.32 7.31
N ALA A 57 -2.44 -22.92 6.20
CA ALA A 57 -1.99 -21.79 5.41
C ALA A 57 -2.09 -20.47 6.19
N HIS A 58 -3.12 -20.31 7.03
CA HIS A 58 -3.26 -19.12 7.86
C HIS A 58 -2.13 -18.99 8.86
N HIS A 59 -1.85 -20.05 9.63
CA HIS A 59 -0.76 -20.05 10.63
C HIS A 59 0.59 -19.77 9.98
N GLU A 60 0.90 -20.47 8.90
CA GLU A 60 2.20 -20.34 8.25
C GLU A 60 2.38 -18.95 7.58
N LEU A 61 1.36 -18.45 6.87
CA LEU A 61 1.43 -17.10 6.31
C LEU A 61 1.51 -16.03 7.40
N ALA A 62 0.71 -16.17 8.49
CA ALA A 62 0.76 -15.23 9.61
C ALA A 62 2.15 -15.21 10.26
N ARG A 63 2.81 -16.39 10.40
CA ARG A 63 4.20 -16.49 10.86
C ARG A 63 5.14 -15.73 9.93
N GLN A 64 5.08 -15.99 8.61
CA GLN A 64 5.94 -15.32 7.64
C GLN A 64 5.77 -13.79 7.66
N PHE A 65 4.54 -13.29 7.81
CA PHE A 65 4.28 -11.85 7.99
C PHE A 65 4.86 -11.31 9.30
N HIS A 66 4.74 -12.07 10.40
CA HIS A 66 5.28 -11.72 11.71
C HIS A 66 6.81 -11.64 11.66
N ASP A 67 7.45 -12.64 11.06
CA ASP A 67 8.91 -12.80 10.97
C ASP A 67 9.53 -11.94 9.85
N ARG A 68 8.67 -11.22 9.09
CA ARG A 68 9.08 -10.32 7.99
C ARG A 68 9.74 -11.04 6.81
N GLU A 69 9.39 -12.27 6.58
CA GLU A 69 9.85 -13.08 5.46
C GLU A 69 9.12 -12.75 4.14
N VAL A 70 7.92 -12.15 4.24
CA VAL A 70 7.13 -11.75 3.08
C VAL A 70 7.68 -10.47 2.47
N GLU A 71 8.08 -10.53 1.20
CA GLU A 71 8.49 -9.36 0.43
C GLU A 71 7.27 -8.63 -0.11
N LYS A 72 7.29 -7.32 -0.04
CA LYS A 72 6.19 -6.46 -0.50
C LYS A 72 6.77 -5.23 -1.19
N GLU A 73 6.32 -5.01 -2.42
CA GLU A 73 6.69 -3.83 -3.19
C GLU A 73 5.45 -3.07 -3.63
N TYR A 74 5.54 -1.76 -3.56
CA TYR A 74 4.49 -0.83 -3.90
C TYR A 74 4.97 0.15 -4.95
N ILE A 75 4.03 0.63 -5.76
CA ILE A 75 4.22 1.79 -6.63
C ILE A 75 3.50 2.96 -5.98
N ALA A 76 4.20 4.08 -5.85
CA ALA A 76 3.68 5.31 -5.27
C ALA A 76 4.12 6.52 -6.12
N LEU A 77 3.17 7.38 -6.49
CA LEU A 77 3.47 8.70 -7.05
C LEU A 77 3.51 9.72 -5.90
N VAL A 78 4.61 10.44 -5.77
CA VAL A 78 4.82 11.39 -4.66
C VAL A 78 5.13 12.78 -5.17
N TRP A 79 4.83 13.80 -4.37
CA TRP A 79 5.20 15.17 -4.65
C TRP A 79 6.69 15.43 -4.47
N GLY A 80 7.27 16.19 -5.38
CA GLY A 80 8.67 16.59 -5.35
C GLY A 80 9.64 15.50 -5.79
N VAL A 81 10.94 15.75 -5.60
CA VAL A 81 12.02 14.88 -6.06
C VAL A 81 12.50 14.00 -4.91
N VAL A 82 12.39 12.70 -5.09
CA VAL A 82 12.84 11.68 -4.12
C VAL A 82 13.84 10.75 -4.78
N GLN A 83 15.00 10.57 -4.15
CA GLN A 83 16.07 9.72 -4.69
C GLN A 83 15.85 8.23 -4.41
N ALA A 84 16.23 7.39 -5.37
CA ALA A 84 16.33 5.95 -5.15
C ALA A 84 17.39 5.63 -4.07
N GLY A 85 17.23 4.48 -3.41
CA GLY A 85 18.12 4.06 -2.32
C GLY A 85 17.75 4.66 -0.96
N ARG A 86 16.89 5.69 -0.90
CA ARG A 86 16.49 6.33 0.36
C ARG A 86 15.78 5.34 1.28
N ARG A 87 16.29 5.22 2.51
CA ARG A 87 15.69 4.45 3.60
C ARG A 87 15.07 5.42 4.61
N ILE A 88 13.82 5.14 4.98
CA ILE A 88 13.09 5.85 6.03
C ILE A 88 12.91 4.86 7.17
N ASP A 89 13.60 5.12 8.28
CA ASP A 89 13.54 4.31 9.50
C ASP A 89 12.96 5.20 10.61
N ALA A 90 11.68 5.07 10.82
CA ALA A 90 10.96 5.88 11.81
C ALA A 90 9.87 5.04 12.47
N THR A 91 9.53 5.41 13.70
CA THR A 91 8.44 4.74 14.41
C THR A 91 7.09 5.28 13.95
N ILE A 92 6.04 4.44 13.97
CA ILE A 92 4.68 4.83 13.63
C ILE A 92 3.74 4.48 14.77
N GLY A 93 2.99 5.45 15.22
CA GLY A 93 1.93 5.31 16.21
C GLY A 93 0.70 6.12 15.84
N ARG A 94 -0.34 6.03 16.65
CA ARG A 94 -1.58 6.78 16.45
C ARG A 94 -1.34 8.27 16.72
N ASP A 95 -1.82 9.12 15.83
CA ASP A 95 -1.73 10.57 16.01
C ASP A 95 -2.60 11.00 17.20
N PRO A 96 -2.06 11.75 18.18
CA PRO A 96 -2.80 12.16 19.37
C PRO A 96 -3.92 13.19 19.07
N ALA A 97 -3.76 14.00 18.05
CA ALA A 97 -4.70 15.03 17.67
C ALA A 97 -5.76 14.55 16.67
N ASN A 98 -5.47 13.52 15.89
CA ASN A 98 -6.38 13.03 14.86
C ASN A 98 -6.44 11.49 14.86
N ARG A 99 -7.54 10.93 15.37
CA ARG A 99 -7.73 9.46 15.48
C ARG A 99 -7.70 8.71 14.15
N GLN A 100 -7.94 9.37 13.03
CA GLN A 100 -7.87 8.77 11.69
C GLN A 100 -6.43 8.71 11.15
N LYS A 101 -5.50 9.47 11.74
CA LYS A 101 -4.10 9.54 11.32
C LYS A 101 -3.19 8.64 12.16
N MET A 102 -2.11 8.25 11.48
CA MET A 102 -0.90 7.75 12.12
C MET A 102 0.18 8.84 12.03
N SER A 103 1.16 8.79 12.93
CA SER A 103 2.22 9.80 12.99
C SER A 103 3.57 9.14 13.27
N ALA A 104 4.61 9.65 12.65
CA ALA A 104 6.00 9.30 12.96
C ALA A 104 6.50 9.94 14.29
N ARG A 105 5.69 10.84 14.90
CA ARG A 105 6.02 11.55 16.15
C ARG A 105 5.16 11.09 17.33
N ALA A 106 4.47 9.96 17.22
CA ALA A 106 3.58 9.46 18.28
C ALA A 106 4.38 8.94 19.48
N LYS A 107 3.86 9.16 20.70
CA LYS A 107 4.51 8.71 21.95
C LYS A 107 4.56 7.18 22.07
N HIS A 108 3.48 6.49 21.66
CA HIS A 108 3.40 5.03 21.63
C HIS A 108 3.48 4.56 20.16
N ALA A 109 4.68 4.34 19.69
CA ALA A 109 4.96 4.02 18.31
C ALA A 109 5.75 2.71 18.17
N ARG A 110 5.59 2.04 17.03
CA ARG A 110 6.29 0.81 16.68
C ARG A 110 7.26 1.06 15.52
N SER A 111 8.43 0.44 15.57
CA SER A 111 9.42 0.52 14.50
C SER A 111 8.82 0.18 13.14
N ALA A 112 9.18 0.97 12.15
CA ALA A 112 8.76 0.80 10.77
C ALA A 112 9.89 1.21 9.82
N VAL A 113 10.09 0.42 8.75
CA VAL A 113 11.15 0.65 7.76
C VAL A 113 10.54 0.62 6.37
N THR A 114 10.77 1.69 5.63
CA THR A 114 10.37 1.86 4.23
C THR A 114 11.60 2.22 3.40
N ARG A 115 11.79 1.57 2.26
CA ARG A 115 12.91 1.84 1.35
C ARG A 115 12.38 2.17 -0.04
N ILE A 116 12.87 3.24 -0.63
CA ILE A 116 12.63 3.59 -2.03
C ILE A 116 13.69 2.86 -2.84
N THR A 117 13.28 1.87 -3.64
CA THR A 117 14.19 1.01 -4.40
C THR A 117 14.50 1.60 -5.77
N ARG A 118 13.49 2.23 -6.40
CA ARG A 118 13.62 2.94 -7.67
C ARG A 118 12.85 4.25 -7.62
N ALA A 119 13.29 5.24 -8.38
CA ALA A 119 12.66 6.54 -8.50
C ALA A 119 12.76 7.02 -9.95
N PHE A 120 11.63 7.35 -10.54
CA PHE A 120 11.53 7.97 -11.84
C PHE A 120 11.01 9.40 -11.67
N HIS A 121 11.83 10.37 -12.03
CA HIS A 121 11.53 11.79 -11.83
C HIS A 121 10.78 12.37 -13.02
N MET A 122 9.70 13.07 -12.71
CA MET A 122 8.90 13.86 -13.65
C MET A 122 8.73 15.28 -13.10
N PRO A 123 8.29 16.24 -13.88
CA PRO A 123 8.04 17.59 -13.37
C PRO A 123 7.13 17.58 -12.14
N ALA A 124 7.63 18.13 -11.01
CA ALA A 124 6.98 18.26 -9.71
C ALA A 124 6.59 16.94 -8.98
N VAL A 125 6.75 15.77 -9.59
CA VAL A 125 6.40 14.47 -8.97
C VAL A 125 7.48 13.43 -9.23
N THR A 126 7.49 12.38 -8.42
CA THR A 126 8.38 11.22 -8.60
C THR A 126 7.55 9.94 -8.49
N LEU A 127 7.67 9.05 -9.47
CA LEU A 127 7.15 7.69 -9.35
C LEU A 127 8.19 6.83 -8.63
N CYS A 128 7.79 6.26 -7.49
CA CYS A 128 8.66 5.47 -6.63
C CYS A 128 8.23 4.00 -6.62
N GLN A 129 9.20 3.11 -6.72
CA GLN A 129 9.06 1.73 -6.27
C GLN A 129 9.50 1.67 -4.80
N VAL A 130 8.64 1.13 -3.95
CA VAL A 130 8.80 1.19 -2.49
C VAL A 130 8.73 -0.21 -1.90
N ALA A 131 9.78 -0.65 -1.24
CA ALA A 131 9.80 -1.88 -0.47
C ALA A 131 9.55 -1.59 1.02
N ILE A 132 8.77 -2.45 1.68
CA ILE A 132 8.51 -2.36 3.12
C ILE A 132 8.84 -3.68 3.83
N HIS A 133 9.59 -3.59 4.93
CA HIS A 133 9.91 -4.73 5.80
C HIS A 133 8.88 -4.93 6.92
N THR A 134 8.15 -3.89 7.25
CA THR A 134 7.08 -3.87 8.27
C THR A 134 5.76 -3.53 7.60
N GLY A 135 4.62 -3.78 8.26
CA GLY A 135 3.29 -3.48 7.72
C GLY A 135 2.45 -2.68 8.73
N ARG A 136 2.94 -1.49 9.15
CA ARG A 136 2.16 -0.63 10.07
C ARG A 136 1.07 0.09 9.30
N THR A 137 -0.02 0.40 9.98
CA THR A 137 -1.13 1.17 9.40
C THR A 137 -0.63 2.47 8.78
N HIS A 138 -0.99 2.73 7.53
CA HIS A 138 -0.60 3.91 6.75
C HIS A 138 0.92 4.12 6.60
N GLN A 139 1.74 3.06 6.76
CA GLN A 139 3.20 3.19 6.88
C GLN A 139 3.84 4.01 5.76
N ILE A 140 3.63 3.65 4.49
CA ILE A 140 4.23 4.34 3.34
C ILE A 140 3.74 5.79 3.30
N ARG A 141 2.45 6.01 3.52
CA ARG A 141 1.81 7.33 3.50
C ARG A 141 2.39 8.27 4.56
N VAL A 142 2.53 7.78 5.80
CA VAL A 142 3.15 8.53 6.92
C VAL A 142 4.60 8.83 6.65
N HIS A 143 5.37 7.83 6.24
CA HIS A 143 6.81 7.98 6.02
C HIS A 143 7.12 8.98 4.91
N LEU A 144 6.44 8.88 3.77
CA LEU A 144 6.66 9.79 2.65
C LEU A 144 6.20 11.22 2.99
N SER A 145 5.06 11.37 3.67
CA SER A 145 4.62 12.69 4.16
C SER A 145 5.58 13.28 5.19
N ALA A 146 6.12 12.47 6.11
CA ALA A 146 7.05 12.93 7.15
C ALA A 146 8.37 13.48 6.59
N ILE A 147 8.79 13.00 5.41
CA ILE A 147 9.99 13.50 4.72
C ILE A 147 9.68 14.61 3.70
N GLY A 148 8.46 15.14 3.69
CA GLY A 148 8.06 16.25 2.81
C GLY A 148 7.58 15.85 1.41
N HIS A 149 7.41 14.54 1.14
CA HIS A 149 6.98 14.00 -0.14
C HIS A 149 5.68 13.19 -0.03
N PRO A 150 4.52 13.83 0.29
CA PRO A 150 3.28 13.11 0.44
C PRO A 150 2.86 12.44 -0.87
N ILE A 151 2.12 11.33 -0.75
CA ILE A 151 1.60 10.60 -1.91
C ILE A 151 0.53 11.45 -2.60
N VAL A 152 0.62 11.58 -3.92
CA VAL A 152 -0.36 12.29 -4.74
C VAL A 152 -1.76 11.69 -4.55
N GLY A 153 -2.77 12.55 -4.37
CA GLY A 153 -4.15 12.13 -4.10
C GLY A 153 -4.45 11.72 -2.65
N ASP A 154 -3.46 11.74 -1.75
CA ASP A 154 -3.66 11.42 -0.34
C ASP A 154 -4.20 12.62 0.44
N SER A 155 -5.52 12.70 0.57
CA SER A 155 -6.19 13.79 1.30
C SER A 155 -5.88 13.82 2.80
N LEU A 156 -5.50 12.67 3.39
CA LEU A 156 -5.25 12.57 4.82
C LEU A 156 -3.84 13.07 5.18
N TYR A 157 -2.85 12.87 4.31
CA TYR A 157 -1.44 13.17 4.58
C TYR A 157 -0.86 14.30 3.72
N GLY A 158 -1.72 15.15 3.14
CA GLY A 158 -1.29 16.38 2.45
C GLY A 158 -0.93 16.18 0.98
N GLY A 159 -1.35 15.09 0.37
CA GLY A 159 -1.06 14.78 -1.05
C GLY A 159 -2.04 15.41 -2.05
N VAL A 160 -3.01 16.19 -1.60
CA VAL A 160 -3.96 16.89 -2.47
C VAL A 160 -3.58 18.37 -2.54
N HIS A 161 -3.15 18.81 -3.72
CA HIS A 161 -2.84 20.21 -3.98
C HIS A 161 -3.95 20.86 -4.80
N ARG A 162 -4.46 22.02 -4.33
CA ARG A 162 -5.54 22.75 -5.00
C ARG A 162 -5.09 23.44 -6.29
N ARG A 163 -3.81 23.80 -6.37
CA ARG A 163 -3.20 24.46 -7.53
C ARG A 163 -2.01 23.61 -7.98
N VAL A 164 -2.06 23.14 -9.22
CA VAL A 164 -0.98 22.41 -9.88
C VAL A 164 -0.72 23.02 -11.24
N ALA A 165 0.47 22.85 -11.77
CA ALA A 165 0.79 23.26 -13.12
C ALA A 165 -0.10 22.55 -14.16
N GLY A 166 -0.33 23.18 -15.30
CA GLY A 166 -1.29 22.68 -16.30
C GLY A 166 -0.91 21.33 -16.90
N ASP A 167 0.39 21.11 -17.05
CA ASP A 167 0.99 19.90 -17.60
C ASP A 167 0.87 18.66 -16.70
N ILE A 168 0.66 18.86 -15.38
CA ILE A 168 0.44 17.75 -14.43
C ILE A 168 -0.99 17.73 -13.86
N ARG A 169 -1.95 18.40 -14.51
CA ARG A 169 -3.33 18.50 -14.01
C ARG A 169 -4.04 17.15 -13.87
N ALA A 170 -3.59 16.13 -14.57
CA ALA A 170 -4.12 14.76 -14.46
C ALA A 170 -4.16 14.26 -13.01
N VAL A 171 -3.20 14.65 -12.15
CA VAL A 171 -3.15 14.23 -10.74
C VAL A 171 -4.35 14.71 -9.92
N GLN A 172 -5.06 15.76 -10.34
CA GLN A 172 -6.25 16.28 -9.64
C GLN A 172 -7.49 15.40 -9.79
N ARG A 173 -7.49 14.46 -10.75
CA ARG A 173 -8.59 13.49 -10.92
C ARG A 173 -8.56 12.37 -9.88
N LEU A 174 -7.45 12.21 -9.16
CA LEU A 174 -7.33 11.16 -8.16
C LEU A 174 -8.24 11.42 -6.96
N SER A 175 -9.15 10.49 -6.72
CA SER A 175 -10.01 10.46 -5.53
C SER A 175 -9.42 9.64 -4.38
N ARG A 176 -8.24 9.07 -4.58
CA ARG A 176 -7.52 8.19 -3.65
C ARG A 176 -6.01 8.38 -3.75
N PRO A 177 -5.22 7.92 -2.77
CA PRO A 177 -3.77 7.92 -2.87
C PRO A 177 -3.29 7.13 -4.11
N PHE A 178 -2.35 7.70 -4.86
CA PHE A 178 -1.62 6.96 -5.88
C PHE A 178 -0.67 5.97 -5.20
N LEU A 179 -1.25 4.90 -4.70
CA LEU A 179 -0.53 3.83 -3.98
C LEU A 179 -1.09 2.47 -4.40
N HIS A 180 -0.20 1.59 -4.84
CA HIS A 180 -0.55 0.28 -5.37
C HIS A 180 0.43 -0.78 -4.87
N ALA A 181 -0.08 -1.87 -4.29
CA ALA A 181 0.69 -3.04 -3.89
C ALA A 181 0.98 -3.88 -5.16
N ALA A 182 2.10 -3.58 -5.80
CA ALA A 182 2.41 -4.12 -7.12
C ALA A 182 2.93 -5.57 -7.06
N ARG A 183 3.66 -5.93 -5.99
CA ARG A 183 4.28 -7.25 -5.88
C ARG A 183 4.21 -7.77 -4.44
N ILE A 184 3.94 -9.06 -4.32
CA ILE A 184 4.10 -9.84 -3.08
C ILE A 184 4.84 -11.13 -3.38
N ALA A 185 5.80 -11.51 -2.51
CA ALA A 185 6.45 -12.80 -2.59
C ALA A 185 6.60 -13.42 -1.20
N PHE A 186 6.33 -14.71 -1.11
CA PHE A 186 6.33 -15.50 0.12
C PHE A 186 6.63 -16.98 -0.16
N THR A 187 6.86 -17.76 0.88
CA THR A 187 7.03 -19.22 0.78
C THR A 187 5.66 -19.89 0.87
N HIS A 188 5.38 -20.79 -0.09
CA HIS A 188 4.10 -21.51 -0.10
C HIS A 188 3.95 -22.40 1.15
N PRO A 189 2.82 -22.27 1.89
CA PRO A 189 2.65 -22.87 3.22
C PRO A 189 2.77 -24.40 3.27
N ARG A 190 2.50 -25.11 2.17
CA ARG A 190 2.46 -26.56 2.15
C ARG A 190 3.77 -27.19 1.62
N ASP A 191 4.33 -26.64 0.55
CA ASP A 191 5.42 -27.29 -0.19
C ASP A 191 6.74 -26.50 -0.17
N GLY A 192 6.76 -25.34 0.50
CA GLY A 192 7.97 -24.54 0.66
C GLY A 192 8.45 -23.81 -0.60
N ARG A 193 7.74 -23.91 -1.73
CA ARG A 193 8.14 -23.19 -2.96
C ARG A 193 8.02 -21.69 -2.78
N ARG A 194 8.93 -20.96 -3.38
CA ARG A 194 8.77 -19.51 -3.48
C ARG A 194 7.66 -19.17 -4.44
N MET A 195 6.73 -18.37 -3.95
CA MET A 195 5.59 -17.82 -4.70
C MET A 195 5.78 -16.33 -4.90
N GLU A 196 5.50 -15.86 -6.10
CA GLU A 196 5.54 -14.44 -6.44
C GLU A 196 4.31 -14.08 -7.26
N PHE A 197 3.68 -12.96 -6.90
CA PHE A 197 2.51 -12.44 -7.58
C PHE A 197 2.68 -10.96 -7.84
N ILE A 198 2.35 -10.55 -9.06
CA ILE A 198 2.40 -9.16 -9.53
C ILE A 198 0.98 -8.75 -9.91
N ALA A 199 0.56 -7.58 -9.45
CA ALA A 199 -0.67 -6.94 -9.87
C ALA A 199 -0.33 -5.79 -10.84
N PRO A 200 -0.95 -5.74 -12.03
CA PRO A 200 -0.79 -4.60 -12.94
C PRO A 200 -1.37 -3.33 -12.31
N LEU A 201 -0.83 -2.20 -12.71
CA LEU A 201 -1.36 -0.91 -12.28
C LEU A 201 -2.82 -0.77 -12.77
N PRO A 202 -3.77 -0.35 -11.91
CA PRO A 202 -5.16 -0.22 -12.33
C PRO A 202 -5.34 1.03 -13.22
N ALA A 203 -6.31 0.97 -14.13
CA ALA A 203 -6.53 1.97 -15.17
C ALA A 203 -6.67 3.42 -14.67
N ASP A 204 -7.23 3.63 -13.47
CA ASP A 204 -7.35 4.98 -12.87
C ASP A 204 -5.99 5.59 -12.49
N LEU A 205 -5.02 4.76 -12.11
CA LEU A 205 -3.65 5.21 -11.83
C LEU A 205 -2.83 5.29 -13.13
N GLU A 206 -2.97 4.31 -14.01
CA GLU A 206 -2.27 4.26 -15.30
C GLU A 206 -2.62 5.46 -16.16
N SER A 207 -3.90 5.80 -16.27
CA SER A 207 -4.34 6.98 -17.03
C SER A 207 -3.78 8.31 -16.53
N VAL A 208 -3.47 8.41 -15.24
CA VAL A 208 -2.78 9.59 -14.70
C VAL A 208 -1.33 9.63 -15.17
N LEU A 209 -0.62 8.50 -15.12
CA LEU A 209 0.77 8.44 -15.59
C LEU A 209 0.88 8.78 -17.08
N ASP A 210 -0.02 8.25 -17.90
CA ASP A 210 0.01 8.43 -19.36
C ASP A 210 -0.12 9.89 -19.81
N GLU A 211 -0.67 10.74 -18.94
CA GLU A 211 -0.80 12.18 -19.18
C GLU A 211 0.31 13.02 -18.53
N LEU A 212 1.19 12.38 -17.73
CA LEU A 212 2.32 13.11 -17.13
C LEU A 212 3.47 13.26 -18.13
N PRO A 213 4.07 14.46 -18.25
CA PRO A 213 5.20 14.69 -19.13
C PRO A 213 6.41 13.86 -18.70
N GLY A 214 7.11 13.29 -19.68
CA GLY A 214 8.28 12.43 -19.48
C GLY A 214 7.96 10.98 -19.12
N TRP A 215 6.68 10.62 -18.91
CA TRP A 215 6.35 9.23 -18.57
C TRP A 215 6.55 8.26 -19.73
N LYS A 216 6.20 8.68 -20.96
CA LYS A 216 6.32 7.84 -22.15
C LYS A 216 7.75 7.72 -22.67
N ASP A 217 8.62 8.62 -22.26
CA ASP A 217 10.01 8.67 -22.72
C ASP A 217 10.93 7.71 -21.94
N ARG A 218 10.40 7.00 -20.92
CA ARG A 218 11.15 6.10 -20.02
C ARG A 218 11.68 4.82 -20.68
N ASP A 219 11.04 4.38 -21.77
CA ASP A 219 11.36 3.11 -22.44
C ASP A 219 12.56 3.25 -23.40
N ASP A 220 13.13 4.47 -23.53
CA ASP A 220 14.26 4.79 -24.41
C ASP A 220 15.61 4.87 -23.63
N GLU A 221 15.64 4.62 -22.32
CA GLU A 221 16.85 4.55 -21.47
C GLU A 221 17.05 3.10 -20.91
#